data_d42b968c50852c55ab011d7f51a61d1c
#
_entry.id   d42b968c50852c55ab011d7f51a61d1c
#
_cell.length_a   1.000
_cell.length_b   1.000
_cell.length_c   1.000
_cell.angle_alpha   90.00
_cell.angle_beta   90.00
_cell.angle_gamma   90.00
#
_symmetry.space_group_name_H-M   'P 1'
#
loop_
_entity.id
_entity.type
_entity.pdbx_description
1 polymer ?
#
loop_
_entity_poly.entity_id
_entity_poly.type
_entity_poly.pdbx_seq_one_letter_code
_entity_poly.pdbx_strand_id
1 'polypeptide(L)'
;IIANNFYSSDFVGLNPADKILDIGIPNRDNMLGWKSRQAGYSPFELKRNAKTQYDLDSPLDLIPLSITAAAEGRLGEAIDCLSFEHNEIEQILPLLTDAQSSIKIAGRIGSTTWKYFEKCAACETNIVSEGRGLFASGKLDRSEQKFVTYGLLERMGYKNMLEYLL
;
A
#
# COMPACT_ATOMS: atom_id res chain seq x y z
N ILE A 1 -18.65 -8.85 -11.45
CA ILE A 1 -17.39 -9.02 -10.70
C ILE A 1 -17.32 -8.09 -9.50
N ILE A 2 -16.86 -8.60 -8.37
CA ILE A 2 -16.52 -7.82 -7.18
C ILE A 2 -15.01 -7.94 -6.98
N ALA A 3 -14.32 -6.82 -6.77
CA ALA A 3 -12.89 -6.80 -6.49
C ALA A 3 -12.55 -5.70 -5.46
N ASN A 4 -11.49 -5.91 -4.68
CA ASN A 4 -10.99 -4.88 -3.77
C ASN A 4 -10.18 -3.81 -4.51
N ASN A 5 -9.57 -4.16 -5.62
CA ASN A 5 -8.83 -3.26 -6.49
C ASN A 5 -8.95 -3.74 -7.94
N PHE A 6 -9.27 -2.82 -8.85
CA PHE A 6 -9.51 -3.16 -10.26
C PHE A 6 -8.24 -3.53 -11.01
N TYR A 7 -7.12 -2.93 -10.65
CA TYR A 7 -5.83 -3.08 -11.34
C TYR A 7 -4.88 -4.05 -10.66
N SER A 8 -5.09 -4.29 -9.36
CA SER A 8 -4.29 -5.21 -8.56
C SER A 8 -5.22 -5.80 -7.51
N SER A 9 -5.93 -6.86 -7.90
CA SER A 9 -6.93 -7.49 -7.03
C SER A 9 -6.28 -8.57 -6.18
N ASP A 10 -6.43 -8.50 -4.87
CA ASP A 10 -5.99 -9.55 -3.95
C ASP A 10 -7.07 -10.64 -3.85
N PHE A 11 -8.31 -10.25 -4.09
CA PHE A 11 -9.40 -11.19 -4.27
C PHE A 11 -10.41 -10.70 -5.30
N VAL A 12 -11.08 -11.65 -5.94
CA VAL A 12 -12.11 -11.40 -6.95
C VAL A 12 -13.27 -12.37 -6.77
N GLY A 13 -14.48 -11.84 -6.70
CA GLY A 13 -15.72 -12.62 -6.80
C GLY A 13 -16.32 -12.49 -8.20
N LEU A 14 -16.64 -13.61 -8.83
CA LEU A 14 -17.17 -13.68 -10.19
C LEU A 14 -18.53 -14.36 -10.21
N ASN A 15 -19.50 -13.77 -10.94
CA ASN A 15 -20.78 -14.39 -11.24
C ASN A 15 -21.24 -13.93 -12.65
N PRO A 16 -21.46 -14.83 -13.59
CA PRO A 16 -21.21 -16.28 -13.52
C PRO A 16 -19.72 -16.62 -13.53
N ALA A 17 -19.32 -17.75 -12.94
CA ALA A 17 -17.92 -18.13 -12.77
C ALA A 17 -17.30 -18.77 -14.04
N ASP A 18 -18.11 -19.30 -14.93
CA ASP A 18 -17.69 -20.00 -16.16
C ASP A 18 -16.86 -19.11 -17.09
N LYS A 19 -17.20 -17.84 -17.20
CA LYS A 19 -16.47 -16.87 -18.04
C LYS A 19 -15.05 -16.57 -17.58
N ILE A 20 -14.63 -17.03 -16.39
CA ILE A 20 -13.25 -16.82 -15.93
C ILE A 20 -12.24 -17.50 -16.87
N LEU A 21 -12.65 -18.58 -17.51
CA LEU A 21 -11.81 -19.31 -18.45
C LEU A 21 -11.47 -18.47 -19.70
N ASP A 22 -12.31 -17.50 -20.03
CA ASP A 22 -12.14 -16.64 -21.20
C ASP A 22 -11.18 -15.47 -20.90
N ILE A 23 -10.94 -15.16 -19.62
CA ILE A 23 -10.15 -14.01 -19.21
C ILE A 23 -8.65 -14.26 -19.38
N GLY A 24 -8.22 -15.51 -19.34
CA GLY A 24 -6.83 -15.90 -19.32
C GLY A 24 -6.13 -15.51 -18.01
N ILE A 25 -5.14 -16.28 -17.62
CA ILE A 25 -4.34 -16.02 -16.43
C ILE A 25 -3.41 -14.84 -16.73
N PRO A 26 -3.44 -13.74 -15.94
CA PRO A 26 -2.51 -12.64 -16.11
C PRO A 26 -1.08 -13.08 -15.83
N ASN A 27 -0.13 -12.63 -16.64
CA ASN A 27 1.29 -12.92 -16.45
C ASN A 27 1.93 -12.19 -15.28
N ARG A 28 1.24 -11.23 -14.71
CA ARG A 28 1.68 -10.38 -13.58
C ARG A 28 0.48 -9.97 -12.75
N ASP A 29 0.76 -9.25 -11.65
CA ASP A 29 -0.23 -8.59 -10.80
C ASP A 29 -1.34 -7.99 -11.64
N ASN A 30 -2.10 -8.55 -11.68
CA ASN A 30 -3.22 -9.01 -12.16
C ASN A 30 -4.15 -8.21 -13.04
N MET A 31 -4.24 -7.01 -13.15
CA MET A 31 -5.28 -6.32 -13.96
C MET A 31 -6.60 -7.13 -14.13
N LEU A 32 -6.88 -8.02 -13.18
CA LEU A 32 -7.94 -9.03 -13.32
C LEU A 32 -9.31 -8.36 -13.37
N GLY A 33 -9.52 -7.34 -12.57
CA GLY A 33 -10.75 -6.54 -12.63
C GLY A 33 -10.97 -5.90 -13.98
N TRP A 34 -9.92 -5.34 -14.58
CA TRP A 34 -9.98 -4.71 -15.88
C TRP A 34 -10.22 -5.73 -17.02
N LYS A 35 -9.50 -6.85 -16.99
CA LYS A 35 -9.69 -7.96 -17.94
C LYS A 35 -11.10 -8.55 -17.87
N SER A 36 -11.63 -8.71 -16.66
CA SER A 36 -13.01 -9.18 -16.46
C SER A 36 -14.02 -8.21 -17.05
N ARG A 37 -13.80 -6.91 -16.91
CA ARG A 37 -14.64 -5.92 -17.56
C ARG A 37 -14.61 -6.06 -19.09
N GLN A 38 -13.45 -6.30 -19.68
CA GLN A 38 -13.32 -6.54 -21.12
C GLN A 38 -14.04 -7.83 -21.55
N ALA A 39 -14.07 -8.84 -20.69
CA ALA A 39 -14.82 -10.08 -20.90
C ALA A 39 -16.35 -9.92 -20.66
N GLY A 40 -16.83 -8.69 -20.45
CA GLY A 40 -18.25 -8.40 -20.33
C GLY A 40 -18.85 -8.52 -18.93
N TYR A 41 -18.03 -8.63 -17.89
CA TYR A 41 -18.53 -8.53 -16.52
C TYR A 41 -18.84 -7.07 -16.15
N SER A 42 -19.93 -6.87 -15.42
CA SER A 42 -20.20 -5.60 -14.75
C SER A 42 -19.34 -5.48 -13.51
N PRO A 43 -18.46 -4.45 -13.44
CA PRO A 43 -17.53 -4.32 -12.32
C PRO A 43 -18.14 -3.63 -11.10
N PHE A 44 -17.80 -4.13 -9.93
CA PHE A 44 -18.05 -3.49 -8.65
C PHE A 44 -16.75 -3.47 -7.84
N GLU A 45 -16.15 -2.30 -7.67
CA GLU A 45 -14.98 -2.14 -6.82
C GLU A 45 -15.43 -1.83 -5.39
N LEU A 46 -14.92 -2.58 -4.43
CA LEU A 46 -15.18 -2.33 -3.01
C LEU A 46 -14.61 -0.98 -2.60
N LYS A 47 -15.31 -0.31 -1.68
CA LYS A 47 -14.83 0.95 -1.12
C LYS A 47 -13.45 0.76 -0.51
N ARG A 48 -12.49 1.58 -0.94
CA ARG A 48 -11.12 1.53 -0.44
C ARG A 48 -11.05 2.02 1.00
N ASN A 49 -10.58 1.16 1.87
CA ASN A 49 -10.29 1.43 3.27
C ASN A 49 -9.26 0.39 3.77
N ALA A 50 -8.83 0.48 5.02
CA ALA A 50 -7.86 -0.45 5.58
C ALA A 50 -8.31 -1.92 5.45
N LYS A 51 -9.58 -2.23 5.67
CA LYS A 51 -10.11 -3.61 5.59
C LYS A 51 -10.09 -4.21 4.20
N THR A 52 -10.09 -3.39 3.16
CA THR A 52 -10.16 -3.85 1.75
C THR A 52 -8.86 -3.65 0.99
N GLN A 53 -7.87 -2.99 1.57
CA GLN A 53 -6.60 -2.66 0.91
C GLN A 53 -5.37 -3.07 1.73
N TYR A 54 -5.59 -3.64 2.91
CA TYR A 54 -4.48 -4.09 3.74
C TYR A 54 -3.99 -5.44 3.22
N ASP A 55 -2.74 -5.48 2.86
CA ASP A 55 -2.05 -6.65 2.33
C ASP A 55 -0.97 -7.11 3.30
N LEU A 56 -0.79 -8.41 3.44
CA LEU A 56 0.15 -9.02 4.36
C LEU A 56 1.28 -9.67 3.57
N ASP A 57 2.17 -8.86 3.04
CA ASP A 57 3.30 -9.28 2.21
C ASP A 57 4.55 -9.62 3.04
N SER A 58 4.63 -9.08 4.24
CA SER A 58 5.81 -9.21 5.09
C SER A 58 5.45 -9.30 6.58
N PRO A 59 6.36 -9.78 7.43
CA PRO A 59 6.16 -9.73 8.89
C PRO A 59 5.92 -8.32 9.43
N LEU A 60 6.42 -7.28 8.77
CA LEU A 60 6.19 -5.89 9.17
C LEU A 60 4.73 -5.47 9.05
N ASP A 61 3.98 -6.10 8.15
CA ASP A 61 2.55 -5.82 7.98
C ASP A 61 1.70 -6.34 9.14
N LEU A 62 2.23 -7.26 9.93
CA LEU A 62 1.56 -7.77 11.13
C LEU A 62 1.66 -6.79 12.31
N ILE A 63 2.66 -5.91 12.33
CA ILE A 63 2.90 -4.99 13.45
C ILE A 63 1.72 -4.03 13.67
N PRO A 64 1.19 -3.32 12.64
CA PRO A 64 0.01 -2.47 12.84
C PRO A 64 -1.22 -3.24 13.34
N LEU A 65 -1.38 -4.50 12.95
CA LEU A 65 -2.48 -5.35 13.43
C LEU A 65 -2.32 -5.71 14.90
N SER A 66 -1.09 -5.97 15.36
CA SER A 66 -0.81 -6.28 16.77
C SER A 66 -1.01 -5.04 17.67
N ILE A 67 -0.52 -3.87 17.24
CA ILE A 67 -0.64 -2.62 18.01
C ILE A 67 -2.11 -2.16 18.11
N THR A 68 -2.88 -2.30 17.03
CA THR A 68 -4.25 -1.80 16.98
C THR A 68 -5.28 -2.79 17.49
N ALA A 69 -4.89 -4.00 17.85
CA ALA A 69 -5.78 -5.12 18.16
C ALA A 69 -6.88 -5.30 17.08
N ALA A 70 -6.56 -4.98 15.83
CA ALA A 70 -7.51 -5.04 14.71
C ALA A 70 -7.70 -6.45 14.17
N ALA A 71 -6.85 -7.39 14.55
CA ALA A 71 -6.95 -8.79 14.19
C ALA A 71 -7.82 -9.55 15.21
N GLU A 72 -8.80 -10.30 14.69
CA GLU A 72 -9.70 -11.09 15.49
C GLU A 72 -9.59 -12.59 15.12
N GLY A 73 -10.09 -13.47 15.99
CA GLY A 73 -10.13 -14.91 15.77
C GLY A 73 -8.74 -15.51 15.58
N ARG A 74 -8.60 -16.46 14.66
CA ARG A 74 -7.34 -17.19 14.43
C ARG A 74 -6.17 -16.31 14.05
N LEU A 75 -6.41 -15.20 13.37
CA LEU A 75 -5.34 -14.26 13.03
C LEU A 75 -4.84 -13.53 14.27
N GLY A 76 -5.74 -13.10 15.15
CA GLY A 76 -5.37 -12.51 16.45
C GLY A 76 -4.55 -13.48 17.29
N GLU A 77 -5.03 -14.71 17.45
CA GLU A 77 -4.31 -15.77 18.18
C GLU A 77 -2.90 -16.02 17.60
N ALA A 78 -2.76 -16.02 16.28
CA ALA A 78 -1.48 -16.20 15.64
C ALA A 78 -0.54 -15.01 15.87
N ILE A 79 -1.06 -13.78 15.82
CA ILE A 79 -0.29 -12.56 16.07
C ILE A 79 0.16 -12.50 17.53
N ASP A 80 -0.69 -12.87 18.48
CA ASP A 80 -0.37 -12.89 19.92
C ASP A 80 0.73 -13.90 20.24
N CYS A 81 0.88 -14.97 19.45
CA CYS A 81 1.98 -15.92 19.57
C CYS A 81 3.32 -15.39 19.02
N LEU A 82 3.29 -14.29 18.28
CA LEU A 82 4.49 -13.69 17.68
C LEU A 82 4.99 -12.55 18.57
N SER A 83 6.27 -12.57 18.89
CA SER A 83 6.90 -11.46 19.61
C SER A 83 7.39 -10.43 18.63
N PHE A 84 6.67 -9.31 18.51
CA PHE A 84 7.10 -8.17 17.70
C PHE A 84 7.75 -7.10 18.59
N GLU A 85 8.86 -6.53 18.12
CA GLU A 85 9.40 -5.32 18.71
C GLU A 85 8.70 -4.11 18.08
N HIS A 86 7.92 -3.39 18.87
CA HIS A 86 7.08 -2.27 18.41
C HIS A 86 7.67 -0.90 18.74
N ASN A 87 8.76 -0.86 19.50
CA ASN A 87 9.29 0.35 20.13
C ASN A 87 9.40 1.56 19.17
N GLU A 88 9.85 1.33 17.94
CA GLU A 88 10.00 2.42 16.96
C GLU A 88 8.65 2.95 16.48
N ILE A 89 7.68 2.07 16.22
CA ILE A 89 6.35 2.46 15.75
C ILE A 89 5.57 3.14 16.86
N GLU A 90 5.65 2.63 18.08
CA GLU A 90 5.00 3.25 19.25
C GLU A 90 5.52 4.66 19.53
N GLN A 91 6.79 4.94 19.23
CA GLN A 91 7.36 6.29 19.32
C GLN A 91 6.82 7.23 18.25
N ILE A 92 6.47 6.74 17.07
CA ILE A 92 5.95 7.55 15.96
C ILE A 92 4.47 7.89 16.14
N LEU A 93 3.67 6.99 16.70
CA LEU A 93 2.22 7.19 16.81
C LEU A 93 1.81 8.48 17.54
N PRO A 94 2.41 8.86 18.69
CA PRO A 94 2.10 10.13 19.34
C PRO A 94 2.41 11.36 18.48
N LEU A 95 3.45 11.29 17.64
CA LEU A 95 3.84 12.40 16.77
C LEU A 95 2.78 12.72 15.72
N LEU A 96 2.01 11.71 15.28
CA LEU A 96 0.90 11.91 14.32
C LEU A 96 -0.24 12.77 14.88
N THR A 97 -0.37 12.83 16.20
CA THR A 97 -1.43 13.58 16.89
C THR A 97 -0.93 14.87 17.55
N ASP A 98 0.36 15.15 17.46
CA ASP A 98 0.98 16.35 17.99
C ASP A 98 1.15 17.41 16.91
N ALA A 99 0.44 18.55 17.05
CA ALA A 99 0.48 19.65 16.09
C ALA A 99 1.84 20.38 16.01
N GLN A 100 2.74 20.15 16.93
CA GLN A 100 4.10 20.72 16.92
C GLN A 100 5.12 19.80 16.25
N SER A 101 4.73 18.57 15.97
CA SER A 101 5.58 17.59 15.30
C SER A 101 5.57 17.75 13.79
N SER A 102 6.67 17.35 13.15
CA SER A 102 6.80 17.25 11.68
C SER A 102 7.23 15.84 11.32
N ILE A 103 6.52 15.21 10.40
CA ILE A 103 6.82 13.86 9.89
C ILE A 103 7.15 13.92 8.41
N LYS A 104 8.26 13.29 8.04
CA LYS A 104 8.67 13.13 6.66
C LYS A 104 8.52 11.68 6.22
N ILE A 105 7.81 11.47 5.13
CA ILE A 105 7.51 10.15 4.59
C ILE A 105 8.10 10.07 3.19
N ALA A 106 9.06 9.18 2.99
CA ALA A 106 9.64 8.90 1.68
C ALA A 106 9.30 7.48 1.24
N GLY A 107 8.80 7.32 0.02
CA GLY A 107 8.49 6.02 -0.53
C GLY A 107 7.25 6.01 -1.42
N ARG A 108 6.72 4.82 -1.66
CA ARG A 108 5.54 4.64 -2.50
C ARG A 108 4.26 4.74 -1.68
N ILE A 109 3.60 5.88 -1.73
CA ILE A 109 2.35 6.12 -1.01
C ILE A 109 1.17 6.20 -1.97
N GLY A 110 0.04 5.58 -1.57
CA GLY A 110 -1.23 5.69 -2.27
C GLY A 110 -1.87 7.08 -2.12
N SER A 111 -2.54 7.58 -3.18
CA SER A 111 -3.28 8.85 -3.09
C SER A 111 -4.36 8.86 -2.01
N THR A 112 -4.94 7.70 -1.72
CA THR A 112 -5.91 7.55 -0.62
C THR A 112 -5.23 7.68 0.73
N THR A 113 -4.04 7.08 0.90
CA THR A 113 -3.24 7.22 2.12
C THR A 113 -2.79 8.65 2.32
N TRP A 114 -2.29 9.31 1.26
CA TRP A 114 -1.95 10.73 1.32
C TRP A 114 -3.12 11.59 1.80
N LYS A 115 -4.28 11.48 1.15
CA LYS A 115 -5.49 12.23 1.57
C LYS A 115 -5.91 11.91 3.00
N TYR A 116 -5.66 10.70 3.47
CA TYR A 116 -5.94 10.34 4.85
C TYR A 116 -5.01 11.08 5.82
N PHE A 117 -3.72 11.13 5.53
CA PHE A 117 -2.76 11.90 6.33
C PHE A 117 -3.13 13.38 6.38
N GLU A 118 -3.37 14.02 5.23
CA GLU A 118 -3.79 15.43 5.18
C GLU A 118 -5.05 15.73 6.00
N LYS A 119 -5.93 14.76 6.13
CA LYS A 119 -7.21 14.95 6.84
C LYS A 119 -7.14 14.59 8.32
N CYS A 120 -6.34 13.62 8.70
CA CYS A 120 -6.41 12.96 10.00
C CYS A 120 -5.16 13.17 10.87
N ALA A 121 -4.00 13.44 10.29
CA ALA A 121 -2.81 13.76 11.07
C ALA A 121 -2.91 15.21 11.60
N ALA A 122 -2.54 15.40 12.85
CA ALA A 122 -2.44 16.75 13.44
C ALA A 122 -1.08 17.40 13.15
N CYS A 123 -0.04 16.58 12.94
CA CYS A 123 1.31 17.02 12.66
C CYS A 123 1.48 17.54 11.23
N GLU A 124 2.53 18.33 11.00
CA GLU A 124 2.98 18.63 9.65
C GLU A 124 3.46 17.36 8.95
N THR A 125 2.98 17.14 7.72
CA THR A 125 3.37 15.96 6.92
C THR A 125 4.02 16.37 5.61
N ASN A 126 5.27 15.97 5.41
CA ASN A 126 6.01 16.13 4.17
C ASN A 126 6.15 14.77 3.47
N ILE A 127 5.62 14.64 2.26
CA ILE A 127 5.54 13.36 1.57
C ILE A 127 6.28 13.44 0.24
N VAL A 128 7.28 12.57 0.07
CA VAL A 128 7.99 12.34 -1.20
C VAL A 128 7.60 10.97 -1.73
N SER A 129 6.83 10.92 -2.81
CA SER A 129 6.36 9.67 -3.40
C SER A 129 6.65 9.61 -4.90
N GLU A 130 7.34 8.55 -5.31
CA GLU A 130 7.73 8.31 -6.70
C GLU A 130 7.28 6.92 -7.18
N GLY A 131 7.30 6.72 -8.49
CA GLY A 131 7.05 5.43 -9.11
C GLY A 131 5.58 4.99 -9.11
N ARG A 132 4.63 5.89 -8.90
CA ARG A 132 3.21 5.58 -8.99
C ARG A 132 2.72 5.52 -10.43
N GLY A 133 1.77 4.64 -10.68
CA GLY A 133 1.09 4.56 -11.95
C GLY A 133 1.92 3.95 -13.09
N LEU A 134 3.10 3.39 -12.81
CA LEU A 134 3.94 2.77 -13.83
C LEU A 134 3.23 1.64 -14.56
N PHE A 135 2.51 0.79 -13.83
CA PHE A 135 1.71 -0.28 -14.44
C PHE A 135 0.54 0.26 -15.26
N ALA A 136 -0.20 1.21 -14.71
CA ALA A 136 -1.34 1.83 -15.39
C ALA A 136 -0.92 2.56 -16.68
N SER A 137 0.31 3.08 -16.73
CA SER A 137 0.87 3.73 -17.92
C SER A 137 1.53 2.75 -18.89
N GLY A 138 1.52 1.45 -18.62
CA GLY A 138 2.18 0.44 -19.45
C GLY A 138 3.71 0.42 -19.36
N LYS A 139 4.30 1.21 -18.48
CA LYS A 139 5.76 1.28 -18.28
C LYS A 139 6.20 0.16 -17.34
N LEU A 140 6.30 -1.03 -17.87
CA LEU A 140 6.61 -2.23 -17.09
C LEU A 140 8.10 -2.40 -16.78
N ASP A 141 8.97 -1.81 -17.59
CA ASP A 141 10.41 -1.87 -17.36
C ASP A 141 10.83 -0.76 -16.39
N ARG A 142 11.31 -1.18 -15.22
CA ARG A 142 11.83 -0.27 -14.19
C ARG A 142 13.29 0.09 -14.41
N SER A 143 14.02 -0.62 -15.25
CA SER A 143 15.45 -0.41 -15.49
C SER A 143 15.75 0.96 -16.08
N GLU A 144 14.82 1.54 -16.82
CA GLU A 144 14.94 2.87 -17.42
C GLU A 144 14.39 4.00 -16.55
N GLN A 145 13.75 3.66 -15.42
CA GLN A 145 13.13 4.67 -14.56
C GLN A 145 14.16 5.34 -13.67
N LYS A 146 14.30 6.66 -13.82
CA LYS A 146 15.12 7.48 -12.94
C LYS A 146 14.25 8.07 -11.84
N PHE A 147 14.55 7.71 -10.62
CA PHE A 147 13.89 8.26 -9.43
C PHE A 147 14.81 9.31 -8.78
N VAL A 148 14.22 10.44 -8.40
CA VAL A 148 14.96 11.53 -7.76
C VAL A 148 15.50 11.06 -6.41
N THR A 149 14.68 10.36 -5.61
CA THR A 149 15.11 9.79 -4.32
C THR A 149 16.27 8.81 -4.48
N TYR A 150 16.23 7.95 -5.49
CA TYR A 150 17.34 7.03 -5.76
C TYR A 150 18.60 7.78 -6.21
N GLY A 151 18.45 8.76 -7.10
CA GLY A 151 19.57 9.59 -7.54
C GLY A 151 20.20 10.42 -6.41
N LEU A 152 19.43 10.89 -5.45
CA LEU A 152 19.92 11.54 -4.24
C LEU A 152 20.68 10.54 -3.35
N LEU A 153 20.11 9.36 -3.14
CA LEU A 153 20.73 8.30 -2.36
C LEU A 153 22.10 7.88 -2.94
N GLU A 154 22.19 7.69 -4.26
CA GLU A 154 23.44 7.33 -4.93
C GLU A 154 24.51 8.43 -4.80
N ARG A 155 24.12 9.71 -4.88
CA ARG A 155 25.06 10.84 -4.86
C ARG A 155 25.51 11.24 -3.47
N MET A 156 24.61 11.21 -2.52
CA MET A 156 24.82 11.75 -1.18
C MET A 156 25.11 10.65 -0.15
N GLY A 157 24.70 9.42 -0.42
CA GLY A 157 24.65 8.34 0.56
C GLY A 157 23.47 8.48 1.53
N TYR A 158 23.13 7.39 2.19
CA TYR A 158 21.95 7.29 3.03
C TYR A 158 21.91 8.35 4.16
N LYS A 159 23.02 8.51 4.89
CA LYS A 159 23.09 9.43 6.02
C LYS A 159 22.87 10.89 5.60
N ASN A 160 23.62 11.35 4.59
CA ASN A 160 23.51 12.72 4.11
C ASN A 160 22.16 12.99 3.46
N MET A 161 21.58 12.00 2.78
CA MET A 161 20.24 12.14 2.22
C MET A 161 19.19 12.35 3.32
N LEU A 162 19.25 11.61 4.41
CA LEU A 162 18.35 11.80 5.55
C LEU A 162 18.55 13.17 6.18
N GLU A 163 19.79 13.60 6.42
CA GLU A 163 20.10 14.94 6.94
C GLU A 163 19.59 16.06 6.02
N TYR A 164 19.64 15.87 4.71
CA TYR A 164 19.11 16.84 3.74
C TYR A 164 17.58 16.89 3.75
N LEU A 165 16.92 15.78 3.99
CA LEU A 165 15.45 15.70 4.05
C LEU A 165 14.90 16.14 5.40
N LEU A 166 15.69 16.08 6.46
CA LEU A 166 15.33 16.52 7.82
C LEU A 166 15.49 18.03 8.00
#